data_1585890817ac624cb16d019c2499e155
#
_entry.id   1585890817ac624cb16d019c2499e155
#
_cell.length_a   1.000
_cell.length_b   1.000
_cell.length_c   1.000
_cell.angle_alpha   90.00
_cell.angle_beta   90.00
_cell.angle_gamma   90.00
#
_symmetry.space_group_name_H-M   'P 1'
#
loop_
_entity.id
_entity.type
_entity.pdbx_description
1 polymer ?
#
loop_
_entity_poly.entity_id
_entity_poly.type
_entity_poly.pdbx_seq_one_letter_code
_entity_poly.pdbx_strand_id
1 'polypeptide(L)'
;MSIQVGDMITFERTFTVEDVELFTKVSGDTGAHHITPDEQGRLVIQGLLTATLPTKIGGDHNVLARTVNFEFLRPVYSGDTITCEVTILEI
;
A
#
# COMPACT_ATOMS: atom_id res chain seq x y z
N MET A 1 22.54 3.65 7.54
CA MET A 1 22.59 2.22 7.19
C MET A 1 22.33 2.06 5.70
N SER A 2 23.23 1.42 5.00
CA SER A 2 23.10 1.25 3.56
C SER A 2 22.37 -0.05 3.21
N ILE A 3 21.56 0.02 2.17
CA ILE A 3 20.92 -1.18 1.61
C ILE A 3 21.82 -1.79 0.54
N GLN A 4 21.74 -3.11 0.43
CA GLN A 4 22.56 -3.89 -0.50
C GLN A 4 21.67 -4.77 -1.36
N VAL A 5 22.16 -5.11 -2.54
CA VAL A 5 21.50 -6.08 -3.41
C VAL A 5 21.36 -7.40 -2.66
N GLY A 6 20.18 -8.00 -2.73
CA GLY A 6 19.83 -9.22 -2.02
C GLY A 6 19.18 -9.01 -0.67
N ASP A 7 19.23 -7.79 -0.13
CA ASP A 7 18.55 -7.49 1.14
C ASP A 7 17.04 -7.66 0.96
N MET A 8 16.42 -8.27 1.97
CA MET A 8 14.97 -8.38 2.04
C MET A 8 14.47 -7.63 3.26
N ILE A 9 13.51 -6.76 3.05
CA ILE A 9 12.89 -5.96 4.10
C ILE A 9 11.42 -6.36 4.17
N THR A 10 10.97 -6.74 5.36
CA THR A 10 9.60 -7.21 5.55
C THR A 10 8.92 -6.41 6.64
N PHE A 11 7.69 -6.01 6.42
CA PHE A 11 6.86 -5.39 7.45
C PHE A 11 5.39 -5.62 7.15
N GLU A 12 4.56 -5.43 8.17
CA GLU A 12 3.12 -5.61 8.06
C GLU A 12 2.39 -4.30 8.30
N ARG A 13 1.21 -4.17 7.71
CA ARG A 13 0.33 -3.05 7.95
C ARG A 13 -1.11 -3.46 7.81
N THR A 14 -1.96 -2.88 8.65
CA THR A 14 -3.41 -3.02 8.55
C THR A 14 -3.97 -1.65 8.21
N PHE A 15 -4.70 -1.56 7.10
CA PHE A 15 -5.38 -0.32 6.72
C PHE A 15 -6.78 -0.30 7.33
N THR A 16 -7.12 0.82 7.94
CA THR A 16 -8.42 1.03 8.57
C THR A 16 -9.38 1.73 7.61
N VAL A 17 -10.66 1.78 8.00
CA VAL A 17 -11.65 2.58 7.29
C VAL A 17 -11.20 4.04 7.20
N GLU A 18 -10.61 4.57 8.27
CA GLU A 18 -10.12 5.96 8.28
C GLU A 18 -9.03 6.19 7.24
N ASP A 19 -8.13 5.22 7.07
CA ASP A 19 -7.07 5.30 6.06
C ASP A 19 -7.67 5.39 4.66
N VAL A 20 -8.68 4.58 4.37
CA VAL A 20 -9.38 4.60 3.09
C VAL A 20 -10.06 5.95 2.86
N GLU A 21 -10.71 6.48 3.88
CA GLU A 21 -11.36 7.80 3.81
C GLU A 21 -10.36 8.91 3.51
N LEU A 22 -9.20 8.90 4.16
CA LEU A 22 -8.14 9.87 3.93
C LEU A 22 -7.60 9.76 2.50
N PHE A 23 -7.38 8.55 2.04
CA PHE A 23 -6.87 8.34 0.68
C PHE A 23 -7.89 8.74 -0.38
N THR A 24 -9.18 8.54 -0.10
CA THR A 24 -10.26 9.02 -0.96
C THR A 24 -10.18 10.53 -1.15
N LYS A 25 -9.92 11.27 -0.10
CA LYS A 25 -9.76 12.72 -0.17
C LYS A 25 -8.52 13.12 -0.97
N VAL A 26 -7.42 12.43 -0.76
CA VAL A 26 -6.15 12.74 -1.42
C VAL A 26 -6.22 12.41 -2.91
N SER A 27 -6.78 11.26 -3.25
CA SER A 27 -6.77 10.75 -4.63
C SER A 27 -7.93 11.23 -5.48
N GLY A 28 -9.06 11.55 -4.85
CA GLY A 28 -10.31 11.79 -5.57
C GLY A 28 -10.97 10.51 -6.07
N ASP A 29 -10.46 9.34 -5.68
CA ASP A 29 -11.06 8.05 -6.07
C ASP A 29 -12.27 7.77 -5.20
N THR A 30 -13.44 8.11 -5.70
CA THR A 30 -14.72 7.98 -5.01
C THR A 30 -15.54 6.78 -5.48
N GLY A 31 -14.87 5.75 -5.99
CA GLY A 31 -15.54 4.51 -6.38
C GLY A 31 -16.43 3.98 -5.25
N ALA A 32 -17.61 3.48 -5.59
CA ALA A 32 -18.61 3.07 -4.60
C ALA A 32 -18.06 2.07 -3.58
N HIS A 33 -17.22 1.14 -4.02
CA HIS A 33 -16.64 0.11 -3.16
C HIS A 33 -15.63 0.67 -2.14
N HIS A 34 -15.15 1.89 -2.34
CA HIS A 34 -14.27 2.60 -1.40
C HIS A 34 -15.06 3.47 -0.41
N ILE A 35 -16.33 3.72 -0.66
CA ILE A 35 -17.15 4.65 0.11
C ILE A 35 -18.26 3.93 0.88
N THR A 36 -18.89 2.94 0.23
CA THR A 36 -20.02 2.20 0.80
C THR A 36 -19.53 0.87 1.36
N PRO A 37 -19.60 0.67 2.69
CA PRO A 37 -19.19 -0.60 3.29
C PRO A 37 -20.01 -1.78 2.78
N ASP A 38 -19.40 -2.95 2.75
CA ASP A 38 -20.10 -4.19 2.46
C ASP A 38 -20.92 -4.64 3.68
N GLU A 39 -21.56 -5.81 3.59
CA GLU A 39 -22.39 -6.35 4.66
C GLU A 39 -21.63 -6.58 5.97
N GLN A 40 -20.30 -6.69 5.90
CA GLN A 40 -19.44 -6.89 7.06
C GLN A 40 -18.83 -5.59 7.55
N GLY A 41 -19.24 -4.46 7.01
CA GLY A 41 -18.72 -3.15 7.37
C GLY A 41 -17.36 -2.82 6.80
N ARG A 42 -16.93 -3.53 5.75
CA ARG A 42 -15.60 -3.37 5.15
C ARG A 42 -15.68 -2.51 3.89
N LEU A 43 -14.62 -1.74 3.67
CA LEU A 43 -14.40 -1.04 2.42
C LEU A 43 -13.31 -1.77 1.62
N VAL A 44 -13.44 -1.76 0.29
CA VAL A 44 -12.32 -2.18 -0.56
C VAL A 44 -11.28 -1.07 -0.54
N ILE A 45 -10.04 -1.43 -0.26
CA ILE A 45 -8.93 -0.49 -0.20
C ILE A 45 -8.48 -0.15 -1.63
N GLN A 46 -8.25 1.13 -1.89
CA GLN A 46 -7.71 1.55 -3.18
C GLN A 46 -6.36 0.86 -3.43
N GLY A 47 -6.17 0.34 -4.64
CA GLY A 47 -4.93 -0.35 -4.99
C GLY A 47 -3.70 0.52 -4.75
N LEU A 48 -3.77 1.81 -5.11
CA LEU A 48 -2.65 2.71 -4.87
C LEU A 48 -2.40 2.99 -3.39
N LEU A 49 -3.40 2.82 -2.53
CA LEU A 49 -3.19 2.91 -1.08
C LEU A 49 -2.36 1.71 -0.60
N THR A 50 -2.69 0.50 -1.00
CA THR A 50 -1.87 -0.67 -0.67
C THR A 50 -0.48 -0.54 -1.27
N ALA A 51 -0.38 0.03 -2.46
CA ALA A 51 0.90 0.27 -3.14
C ALA A 51 1.78 1.32 -2.44
N THR A 52 1.25 2.03 -1.44
CA THR A 52 2.08 2.93 -0.63
C THR A 52 3.03 2.17 0.29
N LEU A 53 2.80 0.89 0.56
CA LEU A 53 3.65 0.11 1.46
C LEU A 53 5.13 0.15 1.07
N PRO A 54 5.53 -0.11 -0.18
CA PRO A 54 6.94 0.00 -0.57
C PRO A 54 7.51 1.40 -0.43
N THR A 55 6.67 2.43 -0.45
CA THR A 55 7.17 3.82 -0.34
C THR A 55 7.77 4.09 1.03
N LYS A 56 7.35 3.36 2.07
CA LYS A 56 7.97 3.47 3.39
C LYS A 56 9.47 3.15 3.30
N ILE A 57 9.81 2.10 2.55
CA ILE A 57 11.22 1.71 2.37
C ILE A 57 11.99 2.81 1.66
N GLY A 58 11.40 3.37 0.59
CA GLY A 58 12.00 4.49 -0.12
C GLY A 58 12.21 5.70 0.80
N GLY A 59 11.21 6.02 1.63
CA GLY A 59 11.30 7.12 2.59
C GLY A 59 12.38 6.88 3.65
N ASP A 60 12.45 5.66 4.19
CA ASP A 60 13.45 5.30 5.21
C ASP A 60 14.88 5.41 4.67
N HIS A 61 15.07 5.25 3.37
CA HIS A 61 16.38 5.27 2.72
C HIS A 61 16.60 6.47 1.80
N ASN A 62 15.71 7.45 1.84
CA ASN A 62 15.80 8.68 1.02
C ASN A 62 15.89 8.41 -0.48
N VAL A 63 15.12 7.44 -0.95
CA VAL A 63 15.07 7.07 -2.37
C VAL A 63 13.93 7.83 -3.05
N LEU A 64 14.21 8.41 -4.21
CA LEU A 64 13.21 9.02 -5.06
C LEU A 64 12.93 8.08 -6.24
N ALA A 65 11.72 7.55 -6.30
CA ALA A 65 11.35 6.59 -7.35
C ALA A 65 11.24 7.30 -8.69
N ARG A 66 11.86 6.71 -9.70
CA ARG A 66 11.79 7.19 -11.08
C ARG A 66 10.68 6.49 -11.86
N THR A 67 10.55 5.21 -11.65
CA THR A 67 9.56 4.38 -12.34
C THR A 67 8.96 3.41 -11.34
N VAL A 68 7.64 3.23 -11.40
CA VAL A 68 6.94 2.29 -10.54
C VAL A 68 6.00 1.47 -11.41
N ASN A 69 6.01 0.14 -11.20
CA ASN A 69 5.15 -0.77 -11.93
C ASN A 69 4.40 -1.64 -10.91
N PHE A 70 3.07 -1.62 -10.98
CA PHE A 70 2.22 -2.39 -10.07
C PHE A 70 1.29 -3.31 -10.83
N GLU A 71 0.99 -4.44 -10.20
CA GLU A 71 0.00 -5.37 -10.68
C GLU A 71 -0.92 -5.69 -9.50
N PHE A 72 -2.22 -5.41 -9.64
CA PHE A 72 -3.20 -5.64 -8.59
C PHE A 72 -3.96 -6.94 -8.86
N LEU A 73 -3.66 -7.96 -8.10
CA LEU A 73 -4.13 -9.31 -8.36
C LEU A 73 -5.47 -9.62 -7.66
N ARG A 74 -5.72 -9.00 -6.52
CA ARG A 74 -6.92 -9.25 -5.69
C ARG A 74 -7.31 -8.01 -4.91
N PRO A 75 -8.61 -7.86 -4.59
CA PRO A 75 -9.03 -6.81 -3.69
C PRO A 75 -8.50 -7.05 -2.27
N VAL A 76 -8.26 -5.97 -1.56
CA VAL A 76 -7.89 -5.97 -0.14
C VAL A 76 -8.94 -5.15 0.58
N TYR A 77 -9.34 -5.60 1.75
CA TYR A 77 -10.41 -4.97 2.53
C TYR A 77 -9.85 -4.28 3.76
N SER A 78 -10.53 -3.22 4.20
CA SER A 78 -10.20 -2.57 5.46
C SER A 78 -10.23 -3.59 6.60
N GLY A 79 -9.23 -3.56 7.47
CA GLY A 79 -9.05 -4.53 8.55
C GLY A 79 -8.15 -5.70 8.19
N ASP A 80 -7.88 -5.95 6.91
CA ASP A 80 -6.93 -6.98 6.51
C ASP A 80 -5.50 -6.54 6.85
N THR A 81 -4.70 -7.48 7.34
CA THR A 81 -3.28 -7.24 7.56
C THR A 81 -2.50 -7.68 6.33
N ILE A 82 -1.70 -6.77 5.81
CA ILE A 82 -0.91 -6.98 4.60
C ILE A 82 0.56 -7.10 4.97
N THR A 83 1.21 -8.14 4.47
CA THR A 83 2.65 -8.29 4.60
C THR A 83 3.31 -7.74 3.34
N CYS A 84 4.24 -6.82 3.53
CA CYS A 84 5.05 -6.28 2.45
C CYS A 84 6.45 -6.86 2.53
N GLU A 85 6.88 -7.49 1.42
CA GLU A 85 8.23 -8.02 1.30
C GLU A 85 8.93 -7.28 0.16
N VAL A 86 10.03 -6.64 0.48
CA VAL A 86 10.82 -5.89 -0.50
C VAL A 86 12.19 -6.52 -0.62
N THR A 87 12.54 -6.92 -1.82
CA THR A 87 13.87 -7.47 -2.12
C THR A 87 14.62 -6.47 -2.99
N ILE A 88 15.84 -6.15 -2.61
CA ILE A 88 16.69 -5.23 -3.35
C ILE A 88 17.36 -6.00 -4.48
N LEU A 89 17.00 -5.71 -5.71
CA LEU A 89 17.53 -6.38 -6.90
C LEU A 89 18.69 -5.61 -7.53
N GLU A 90 18.64 -4.28 -7.45
CA GLU A 90 19.59 -3.41 -8.13
C GLU A 90 19.65 -2.08 -7.41
N ILE A 91 20.82 -1.50 -7.36
CA ILE A 91 21.02 -0.19 -6.75
C ILE A 91 21.55 0.82 -7.77
#